data_01493906443cbd7de88bfb478616cdb3
#
_entry.id   01493906443cbd7de88bfb478616cdb3
#
_cell.length_a   1.000
_cell.length_b   1.000
_cell.length_c   1.000
_cell.angle_alpha   90.00
_cell.angle_beta   90.00
_cell.angle_gamma   90.00
#
_symmetry.space_group_name_H-M   'P 1'
#
loop_
_entity.id
_entity.type
_entity.pdbx_description
1 polymer ?
#
loop_
_entity_poly.entity_id
_entity_poly.type
_entity_poly.pdbx_seq_one_letter_code
_entity_poly.pdbx_strand_id
1 'polypeptide(L)'
;MARPEAVDLDGVEVLALDIADPAAVAAAARVAGDVDLLVNNAGIGGGALLGDLRAVRDALDVNFWGTLSMVRAFAPVLAANGGGAIVNIASSASWFVFPGSSAYAVSKAAVWSMSNALRQELAGQGTFVTSVHLGAADTDMVKDLDVPKMDPAEVARRTLDGVEASEAEVVVDEFTQLVKASLSKDPREFDRQLAQLLNGQ
;
A
#
# COMPACT_ATOMS: atom_id res chain seq x y z
N MET A 1 -9.72 -10.14 4.57
CA MET A 1 -9.87 -11.35 3.74
C MET A 1 -10.63 -10.97 2.48
N ALA A 2 -10.04 -11.15 1.30
CA ALA A 2 -10.77 -10.97 0.04
C ALA A 2 -11.94 -11.98 0.02
N ARG A 3 -13.08 -11.56 -0.55
CA ARG A 3 -14.24 -12.45 -0.73
C ARG A 3 -14.23 -12.92 -2.17
N PRO A 4 -13.74 -14.15 -2.47
CA PRO A 4 -13.62 -14.64 -3.84
C PRO A 4 -14.94 -14.59 -4.61
N GLU A 5 -16.05 -14.87 -3.92
CA GLU A 5 -17.41 -14.83 -4.49
C GLU A 5 -17.89 -13.42 -4.91
N ALA A 6 -17.18 -12.37 -4.51
CA ALA A 6 -17.50 -10.99 -4.89
C ALA A 6 -16.76 -10.53 -6.15
N VAL A 7 -15.88 -11.36 -6.70
CA VAL A 7 -15.11 -11.04 -7.91
C VAL A 7 -15.75 -11.77 -9.10
N ASP A 8 -16.42 -11.02 -9.96
CA ASP A 8 -17.01 -11.50 -11.22
C ASP A 8 -16.37 -10.71 -12.37
N LEU A 9 -15.21 -11.17 -12.80
CA LEU A 9 -14.42 -10.56 -13.88
C LEU A 9 -13.99 -11.65 -14.87
N ASP A 10 -14.34 -11.48 -16.13
CA ASP A 10 -13.94 -12.38 -17.20
C ASP A 10 -12.40 -12.43 -17.35
N GLY A 11 -11.88 -13.65 -17.49
CA GLY A 11 -10.45 -13.87 -17.70
C GLY A 11 -9.56 -13.71 -16.45
N VAL A 12 -10.16 -13.62 -15.28
CA VAL A 12 -9.45 -13.52 -14.00
C VAL A 12 -9.56 -14.84 -13.24
N GLU A 13 -8.42 -15.39 -12.80
CA GLU A 13 -8.38 -16.49 -11.85
C GLU A 13 -8.42 -15.95 -10.43
N VAL A 14 -9.41 -16.40 -9.65
CA VAL A 14 -9.61 -15.94 -8.26
C VAL A 14 -9.10 -16.98 -7.27
N LEU A 15 -8.09 -16.59 -6.46
CA LEU A 15 -7.55 -17.42 -5.41
C LEU A 15 -7.98 -16.89 -4.04
N ALA A 16 -8.50 -17.77 -3.18
CA ALA A 16 -8.76 -17.43 -1.78
C ALA A 16 -7.41 -17.30 -1.06
N LEU A 17 -7.06 -16.09 -0.63
CA LEU A 17 -5.75 -15.79 -0.06
C LEU A 17 -5.89 -14.89 1.17
N ASP A 18 -5.36 -15.36 2.31
CA ASP A 18 -5.01 -14.51 3.44
C ASP A 18 -3.51 -14.22 3.40
N ILE A 19 -3.13 -12.98 3.15
CA ILE A 19 -1.71 -12.59 3.06
C ILE A 19 -0.99 -12.66 4.41
N ALA A 20 -1.72 -12.71 5.53
CA ALA A 20 -1.17 -12.95 6.87
C ALA A 20 -0.86 -14.43 7.14
N ASP A 21 -1.27 -15.35 6.24
CA ASP A 21 -0.91 -16.77 6.30
C ASP A 21 0.24 -17.10 5.32
N PRO A 22 1.47 -17.31 5.80
CA PRO A 22 2.60 -17.60 4.92
C PRO A 22 2.44 -18.89 4.09
N ALA A 23 1.66 -19.88 4.57
CA ALA A 23 1.43 -21.12 3.83
C ALA A 23 0.49 -20.87 2.64
N ALA A 24 -0.55 -20.07 2.84
CA ALA A 24 -1.45 -19.64 1.78
C ALA A 24 -0.71 -18.80 0.72
N VAL A 25 0.15 -17.87 1.16
CA VAL A 25 0.98 -17.05 0.26
C VAL A 25 1.92 -17.91 -0.58
N ALA A 26 2.62 -18.88 0.05
CA ALA A 26 3.50 -19.80 -0.68
C ALA A 26 2.72 -20.70 -1.67
N ALA A 27 1.47 -21.07 -1.35
CA ALA A 27 0.62 -21.81 -2.26
C ALA A 27 0.21 -20.97 -3.48
N ALA A 28 -0.17 -19.72 -3.26
CA ALA A 28 -0.52 -18.78 -4.33
C ALA A 28 0.65 -18.56 -5.30
N ALA A 29 1.86 -18.36 -4.79
CA ALA A 29 3.05 -18.17 -5.64
C ALA A 29 3.39 -19.41 -6.50
N ARG A 30 3.04 -20.63 -6.04
CA ARG A 30 3.20 -21.85 -6.85
C ARG A 30 2.21 -21.96 -8.01
N VAL A 31 1.01 -21.42 -7.83
CA VAL A 31 -0.05 -21.42 -8.85
C VAL A 31 0.21 -20.32 -9.89
N ALA A 32 0.51 -19.12 -9.42
CA ALA A 32 0.73 -17.94 -10.25
C ALA A 32 2.22 -17.81 -10.64
N GLY A 33 2.74 -18.80 -11.36
CA GLY A 33 4.16 -18.89 -11.74
C GLY A 33 4.57 -18.02 -12.93
N ASP A 34 3.65 -17.37 -13.61
CA ASP A 34 3.82 -16.54 -14.80
C ASP A 34 3.71 -15.03 -14.52
N VAL A 35 3.65 -14.64 -13.23
CA VAL A 35 3.50 -13.24 -12.80
C VAL A 35 4.73 -12.42 -13.20
N ASP A 36 4.50 -11.28 -13.84
CA ASP A 36 5.47 -10.23 -14.15
C ASP A 36 5.19 -8.89 -13.42
N LEU A 37 3.96 -8.73 -12.87
CA LEU A 37 3.54 -7.59 -12.05
C LEU A 37 2.83 -8.09 -10.78
N LEU A 38 3.40 -7.81 -9.60
CA LEU A 38 2.78 -8.06 -8.31
C LEU A 38 2.23 -6.75 -7.73
N VAL A 39 0.91 -6.69 -7.49
CA VAL A 39 0.27 -5.54 -6.83
C VAL A 39 -0.17 -5.91 -5.42
N ASN A 40 0.51 -5.39 -4.41
CA ASN A 40 0.18 -5.54 -2.99
C ASN A 40 -0.78 -4.42 -2.58
N ASN A 41 -2.08 -4.68 -2.71
CA ASN A 41 -3.15 -3.72 -2.39
C ASN A 41 -3.87 -4.06 -1.08
N ALA A 42 -3.83 -5.30 -0.63
CA ALA A 42 -4.51 -5.72 0.59
C ALA A 42 -4.03 -4.91 1.80
N GLY A 43 -4.97 -4.45 2.61
CA GLY A 43 -4.66 -3.69 3.82
C GLY A 43 -5.89 -3.49 4.70
N ILE A 44 -5.64 -3.19 5.95
CA ILE A 44 -6.67 -2.87 6.95
C ILE A 44 -6.32 -1.57 7.66
N GLY A 45 -7.35 -0.89 8.17
CA GLY A 45 -7.18 0.21 9.10
C GLY A 45 -6.58 -0.24 10.43
N GLY A 46 -6.24 0.72 11.28
CA GLY A 46 -5.79 0.46 12.64
C GLY A 46 -6.15 1.64 13.54
N GLY A 47 -6.32 1.38 14.82
CA GLY A 47 -6.66 2.39 15.82
C GLY A 47 -5.46 3.22 16.28
N ALA A 48 -5.62 3.85 17.45
CA ALA A 48 -4.55 4.59 18.10
C ALA A 48 -3.50 3.63 18.70
N LEU A 49 -2.21 4.02 18.68
CA LEU A 49 -1.11 3.22 19.26
C LEU A 49 -1.25 2.97 20.75
N LEU A 50 -1.86 3.89 21.48
CA LEU A 50 -2.15 3.75 22.91
C LEU A 50 -3.55 3.17 23.18
N GLY A 51 -4.24 2.69 22.13
CA GLY A 51 -5.54 2.03 22.22
C GLY A 51 -5.42 0.51 22.35
N ASP A 52 -6.27 -0.21 21.61
CA ASP A 52 -6.24 -1.67 21.59
C ASP A 52 -4.98 -2.19 20.89
N LEU A 53 -4.11 -2.83 21.66
CA LEU A 53 -2.86 -3.42 21.15
C LEU A 53 -3.11 -4.52 20.10
N ARG A 54 -4.26 -5.17 20.14
CA ARG A 54 -4.62 -6.16 19.11
C ARG A 54 -4.80 -5.49 17.76
N ALA A 55 -5.55 -4.39 17.71
CA ALA A 55 -5.72 -3.62 16.46
C ALA A 55 -4.37 -3.10 15.91
N VAL A 56 -3.42 -2.73 16.79
CA VAL A 56 -2.06 -2.34 16.38
C VAL A 56 -1.32 -3.52 15.74
N ARG A 57 -1.39 -4.71 16.34
CA ARG A 57 -0.76 -5.93 15.80
C ARG A 57 -1.39 -6.34 14.48
N ASP A 58 -2.71 -6.41 14.42
CA ASP A 58 -3.45 -6.79 13.22
C ASP A 58 -3.08 -5.88 12.03
N ALA A 59 -2.96 -4.56 12.26
CA ALA A 59 -2.54 -3.61 11.23
C ALA A 59 -1.12 -3.89 10.71
N LEU A 60 -0.18 -4.23 11.59
CA LEU A 60 1.19 -4.59 11.20
C LEU A 60 1.24 -5.97 10.54
N ASP A 61 0.49 -6.94 11.06
CA ASP A 61 0.47 -8.31 10.53
C ASP A 61 -0.05 -8.34 9.09
N VAL A 62 -1.11 -7.60 8.79
CA VAL A 62 -1.65 -7.54 7.43
C VAL A 62 -0.82 -6.59 6.56
N ASN A 63 -0.69 -5.31 6.95
CA ASN A 63 -0.18 -4.28 6.04
C ASN A 63 1.33 -4.43 5.80
N PHE A 64 2.12 -4.83 6.80
CA PHE A 64 3.57 -4.96 6.69
C PHE A 64 4.02 -6.41 6.49
N TRP A 65 3.73 -7.30 7.45
CA TRP A 65 4.21 -8.68 7.38
C TRP A 65 3.56 -9.46 6.23
N GLY A 66 2.27 -9.23 5.97
CA GLY A 66 1.56 -9.82 4.84
C GLY A 66 2.14 -9.36 3.51
N THR A 67 2.36 -8.05 3.33
CA THR A 67 3.00 -7.50 2.13
C THR A 67 4.41 -8.06 1.95
N LEU A 68 5.21 -8.12 3.01
CA LEU A 68 6.56 -8.70 2.95
C LEU A 68 6.52 -10.19 2.58
N SER A 69 5.56 -10.95 3.12
CA SER A 69 5.37 -12.37 2.76
C SER A 69 5.07 -12.55 1.28
N MET A 70 4.19 -11.71 0.71
CA MET A 70 3.90 -11.69 -0.73
C MET A 70 5.17 -11.41 -1.54
N VAL A 71 5.91 -10.35 -1.22
CA VAL A 71 7.15 -10.02 -1.92
C VAL A 71 8.16 -11.16 -1.85
N ARG A 72 8.38 -11.75 -0.68
CA ARG A 72 9.33 -12.88 -0.50
C ARG A 72 8.93 -14.11 -1.31
N ALA A 73 7.66 -14.39 -1.46
CA ALA A 73 7.16 -15.54 -2.21
C ALA A 73 7.22 -15.31 -3.73
N PHE A 74 6.95 -14.07 -4.18
CA PHE A 74 6.88 -13.75 -5.62
C PHE A 74 8.18 -13.20 -6.21
N ALA A 75 9.13 -12.70 -5.41
CA ALA A 75 10.42 -12.23 -5.92
C ALA A 75 11.19 -13.31 -6.70
N PRO A 76 11.24 -14.59 -6.27
CA PRO A 76 11.84 -15.65 -7.09
C PRO A 76 11.05 -15.96 -8.36
N VAL A 77 9.72 -15.82 -8.36
CA VAL A 77 8.86 -16.00 -9.56
C VAL A 77 9.20 -14.92 -10.58
N LEU A 78 9.20 -13.65 -10.16
CA LEU A 78 9.58 -12.52 -11.02
C LEU A 78 10.99 -12.70 -11.60
N ALA A 79 11.96 -13.11 -10.77
CA ALA A 79 13.32 -13.38 -11.24
C ALA A 79 13.37 -14.48 -12.31
N ALA A 80 12.59 -15.56 -12.13
CA ALA A 80 12.53 -16.66 -13.11
C ALA A 80 11.88 -16.22 -14.43
N ASN A 81 11.00 -15.23 -14.40
CA ASN A 81 10.33 -14.66 -15.58
C ASN A 81 11.16 -13.52 -16.24
N GLY A 82 12.38 -13.27 -15.79
CA GLY A 82 13.28 -12.27 -16.38
C GLY A 82 13.20 -10.90 -15.74
N GLY A 83 12.62 -10.78 -14.56
CA GLY A 83 12.36 -9.54 -13.83
C GLY A 83 10.88 -9.19 -13.82
N GLY A 84 10.57 -7.90 -13.66
CA GLY A 84 9.19 -7.42 -13.62
C GLY A 84 9.01 -6.27 -12.62
N ALA A 85 7.79 -6.10 -12.09
CA ALA A 85 7.52 -5.01 -11.17
C ALA A 85 6.75 -5.46 -9.92
N ILE A 86 6.99 -4.78 -8.82
CA ILE A 86 6.23 -4.88 -7.57
C ILE A 86 5.65 -3.50 -7.24
N VAL A 87 4.35 -3.44 -7.04
CA VAL A 87 3.63 -2.27 -6.57
C VAL A 87 3.18 -2.50 -5.13
N ASN A 88 3.57 -1.63 -4.23
CA ASN A 88 3.08 -1.62 -2.86
C ASN A 88 2.18 -0.41 -2.63
N ILE A 89 0.89 -0.64 -2.37
CA ILE A 89 -0.05 0.44 -2.05
C ILE A 89 0.22 0.89 -0.61
N ALA A 90 0.93 2.00 -0.51
CA ALA A 90 1.21 2.70 0.72
C ALA A 90 0.06 3.66 1.10
N SER A 91 0.34 4.89 1.47
CA SER A 91 -0.65 5.93 1.79
C SER A 91 0.05 7.27 2.01
N SER A 92 -0.67 8.38 1.94
CA SER A 92 -0.23 9.65 2.54
C SER A 92 0.10 9.50 4.03
N ALA A 93 -0.61 8.58 4.71
CA ALA A 93 -0.35 8.23 6.11
C ALA A 93 1.03 7.57 6.35
N SER A 94 1.78 7.22 5.32
CA SER A 94 3.19 6.84 5.45
C SER A 94 4.07 7.99 5.97
N TRP A 95 3.60 9.22 5.83
CA TRP A 95 4.36 10.45 6.06
C TRP A 95 3.74 11.37 7.10
N PHE A 96 2.48 11.15 7.47
CA PHE A 96 1.80 11.90 8.53
C PHE A 96 0.78 11.02 9.24
N VAL A 97 0.18 11.52 10.33
CA VAL A 97 -0.75 10.74 11.14
C VAL A 97 -2.07 11.48 11.30
N PHE A 98 -3.17 10.87 10.84
CA PHE A 98 -4.51 11.32 11.22
C PHE A 98 -4.81 10.96 12.68
N PRO A 99 -5.48 11.84 13.44
CA PRO A 99 -5.93 11.51 14.77
C PRO A 99 -6.71 10.18 14.80
N GLY A 100 -6.37 9.29 15.73
CA GLY A 100 -7.03 8.00 15.90
C GLY A 100 -6.57 6.88 14.96
N SER A 101 -5.69 7.15 13.98
CA SER A 101 -5.23 6.16 12.98
C SER A 101 -3.72 5.88 13.04
N SER A 102 -3.08 6.11 14.18
CA SER A 102 -1.62 6.04 14.27
C SER A 102 -1.04 4.64 14.06
N ALA A 103 -1.76 3.56 14.39
CA ALA A 103 -1.32 2.19 14.09
C ALA A 103 -1.28 1.93 12.58
N TYR A 104 -2.28 2.41 11.84
CA TYR A 104 -2.29 2.38 10.38
C TYR A 104 -1.11 3.15 9.79
N ALA A 105 -0.89 4.39 10.27
CA ALA A 105 0.21 5.24 9.81
C ALA A 105 1.56 4.56 10.00
N VAL A 106 1.83 3.98 11.18
CA VAL A 106 3.06 3.21 11.44
C VAL A 106 3.20 2.05 10.47
N SER A 107 2.14 1.29 10.21
CA SER A 107 2.18 0.16 9.27
C SER A 107 2.49 0.62 7.84
N LYS A 108 1.91 1.75 7.39
CA LYS A 108 2.15 2.31 6.04
C LYS A 108 3.53 2.98 5.91
N ALA A 109 4.05 3.59 6.98
CA ALA A 109 5.44 4.05 7.03
C ALA A 109 6.43 2.89 6.91
N ALA A 110 6.14 1.75 7.55
CA ALA A 110 6.94 0.53 7.41
C ALA A 110 6.90 -0.01 5.97
N VAL A 111 5.74 -0.01 5.30
CA VAL A 111 5.62 -0.40 3.88
C VAL A 111 6.43 0.51 2.97
N TRP A 112 6.38 1.82 3.19
CA TRP A 112 7.20 2.78 2.43
C TRP A 112 8.70 2.51 2.60
N SER A 113 9.17 2.39 3.84
CA SER A 113 10.58 2.10 4.13
C SER A 113 11.02 0.75 3.54
N MET A 114 10.18 -0.28 3.66
CA MET A 114 10.38 -1.59 3.05
C MET A 114 10.50 -1.49 1.52
N SER A 115 9.64 -0.72 0.86
CA SER A 115 9.67 -0.54 -0.59
C SER A 115 11.00 0.07 -1.04
N ASN A 116 11.55 1.02 -0.28
CA ASN A 116 12.86 1.61 -0.55
C ASN A 116 14.00 0.58 -0.41
N ALA A 117 13.96 -0.29 0.60
CA ALA A 117 14.94 -1.37 0.77
C ALA A 117 14.84 -2.40 -0.36
N LEU A 118 13.63 -2.88 -0.65
CA LEU A 118 13.37 -3.87 -1.69
C LEU A 118 13.80 -3.41 -3.08
N ARG A 119 13.68 -2.12 -3.38
CA ARG A 119 14.16 -1.54 -4.64
C ARG A 119 15.66 -1.76 -4.84
N GLN A 120 16.44 -1.68 -3.76
CA GLN A 120 17.88 -1.94 -3.80
C GLN A 120 18.17 -3.44 -3.85
N GLU A 121 17.48 -4.24 -3.04
CA GLU A 121 17.71 -5.68 -2.92
C GLU A 121 17.33 -6.43 -4.21
N LEU A 122 16.30 -5.99 -4.94
CA LEU A 122 15.77 -6.67 -6.12
C LEU A 122 16.29 -6.09 -7.44
N ALA A 123 17.07 -5.01 -7.41
CA ALA A 123 17.63 -4.39 -8.62
C ALA A 123 18.47 -5.36 -9.45
N GLY A 124 19.28 -6.21 -8.80
CA GLY A 124 20.16 -7.18 -9.45
C GLY A 124 19.43 -8.28 -10.23
N GLN A 125 18.15 -8.53 -9.94
CA GLN A 125 17.32 -9.50 -10.67
C GLN A 125 16.39 -8.84 -11.71
N GLY A 126 16.49 -7.53 -11.92
CA GLY A 126 15.63 -6.80 -12.87
C GLY A 126 14.21 -6.59 -12.39
N THR A 127 13.95 -6.66 -11.08
CA THR A 127 12.62 -6.39 -10.50
C THR A 127 12.56 -4.97 -9.99
N PHE A 128 11.64 -4.17 -10.55
CA PHE A 128 11.40 -2.80 -10.14
C PHE A 128 10.39 -2.73 -9.00
N VAL A 129 10.55 -1.79 -8.06
CA VAL A 129 9.63 -1.63 -6.93
C VAL A 129 9.10 -0.20 -6.85
N THR A 130 7.78 -0.07 -6.98
CA THR A 130 7.03 1.19 -6.86
C THR A 130 6.24 1.21 -5.56
N SER A 131 6.31 2.29 -4.79
CA SER A 131 5.36 2.57 -3.72
C SER A 131 4.35 3.63 -4.18
N VAL A 132 3.06 3.37 -3.93
CA VAL A 132 1.97 4.27 -4.32
C VAL A 132 1.40 4.96 -3.10
N HIS A 133 1.37 6.28 -3.12
CA HIS A 133 0.90 7.10 -2.01
C HIS A 133 -0.32 7.90 -2.43
N LEU A 134 -1.40 7.74 -1.68
CA LEU A 134 -2.68 8.42 -1.91
C LEU A 134 -3.33 8.81 -0.59
N GLY A 135 -4.24 9.77 -0.66
CA GLY A 135 -5.15 10.13 0.42
C GLY A 135 -6.28 9.12 0.54
N ALA A 136 -7.51 9.51 0.21
CA ALA A 136 -8.68 8.64 0.26
C ALA A 136 -9.13 8.24 -1.16
N ALA A 137 -9.31 6.94 -1.42
CA ALA A 137 -10.02 6.42 -2.58
C ALA A 137 -11.43 5.99 -2.15
N ASP A 138 -12.43 6.17 -3.00
CA ASP A 138 -13.83 5.83 -2.70
C ASP A 138 -14.02 4.31 -2.63
N THR A 139 -13.84 3.79 -1.43
CA THR A 139 -13.88 2.37 -1.10
C THR A 139 -14.56 2.17 0.25
N ASP A 140 -14.93 0.92 0.56
CA ASP A 140 -15.52 0.56 1.85
C ASP A 140 -14.67 0.98 3.06
N MET A 141 -13.35 1.04 2.92
CA MET A 141 -12.44 1.41 4.01
C MET A 141 -12.68 2.84 4.51
N VAL A 142 -13.06 3.74 3.63
CA VAL A 142 -13.20 5.19 3.92
C VAL A 142 -14.61 5.71 3.69
N LYS A 143 -15.60 4.82 3.53
CA LYS A 143 -16.99 5.20 3.21
C LYS A 143 -17.61 6.18 4.22
N ASP A 144 -17.27 6.01 5.50
CA ASP A 144 -17.80 6.81 6.60
C ASP A 144 -16.97 8.09 6.88
N LEU A 145 -15.91 8.34 6.10
CA LEU A 145 -15.12 9.56 6.22
C LEU A 145 -15.69 10.65 5.30
N ASP A 146 -15.92 11.83 5.88
CA ASP A 146 -16.31 13.03 5.13
C ASP A 146 -15.07 13.79 4.66
N VAL A 147 -14.46 13.27 3.60
CA VAL A 147 -13.26 13.82 2.95
C VAL A 147 -13.37 13.67 1.44
N PRO A 148 -12.71 14.51 0.65
CA PRO A 148 -12.60 14.30 -0.79
C PRO A 148 -12.00 12.93 -1.09
N LYS A 149 -12.65 12.16 -1.95
CA LYS A 149 -12.27 10.81 -2.35
C LYS A 149 -11.99 10.75 -3.82
N MET A 150 -10.96 10.01 -4.21
CA MET A 150 -10.64 9.74 -5.60
C MET A 150 -11.41 8.54 -6.12
N ASP A 151 -11.70 8.53 -7.42
CA ASP A 151 -12.16 7.34 -8.11
C ASP A 151 -11.07 6.24 -8.06
N PRO A 152 -11.39 5.02 -7.57
CA PRO A 152 -10.45 3.89 -7.57
C PRO A 152 -9.87 3.56 -8.95
N ALA A 153 -10.62 3.75 -10.03
CA ALA A 153 -10.15 3.54 -11.39
C ALA A 153 -9.05 4.53 -11.77
N GLU A 154 -9.17 5.79 -11.34
CA GLU A 154 -8.14 6.81 -11.55
C GLU A 154 -6.87 6.51 -10.75
N VAL A 155 -7.01 6.01 -9.51
CA VAL A 155 -5.87 5.55 -8.71
C VAL A 155 -5.14 4.41 -9.43
N ALA A 156 -5.88 3.42 -9.92
CA ALA A 156 -5.30 2.29 -10.65
C ALA A 156 -4.57 2.75 -11.93
N ARG A 157 -5.18 3.64 -12.71
CA ARG A 157 -4.59 4.18 -13.93
C ARG A 157 -3.26 4.90 -13.63
N ARG A 158 -3.24 5.84 -12.67
CA ARG A 158 -2.01 6.56 -12.28
C ARG A 158 -0.94 5.63 -11.74
N THR A 159 -1.34 4.58 -11.03
CA THR A 159 -0.42 3.55 -10.55
C THR A 159 0.27 2.85 -11.71
N LEU A 160 -0.49 2.41 -12.72
CA LEU A 160 0.06 1.71 -13.89
C LEU A 160 0.91 2.64 -14.74
N ASP A 161 0.46 3.88 -14.99
CA ASP A 161 1.27 4.89 -15.69
C ASP A 161 2.63 5.10 -15.01
N GLY A 162 2.66 5.16 -13.66
CA GLY A 162 3.90 5.29 -12.89
C GLY A 162 4.81 4.05 -12.98
N VAL A 163 4.22 2.85 -13.02
CA VAL A 163 4.99 1.61 -13.25
C VAL A 163 5.63 1.61 -14.62
N GLU A 164 4.88 1.97 -15.67
CA GLU A 164 5.40 2.08 -17.04
C GLU A 164 6.51 3.12 -17.15
N ALA A 165 6.39 4.25 -16.42
CA ALA A 165 7.42 5.28 -16.33
C ALA A 165 8.59 4.93 -15.41
N SER A 166 8.57 3.76 -14.76
CA SER A 166 9.57 3.33 -13.77
C SER A 166 9.71 4.31 -12.61
N GLU A 167 8.59 4.87 -12.13
CA GLU A 167 8.58 5.77 -10.97
C GLU A 167 8.74 4.99 -9.67
N ALA A 168 9.73 5.36 -8.87
CA ALA A 168 9.97 4.76 -7.57
C ALA A 168 8.85 5.03 -6.56
N GLU A 169 8.21 6.19 -6.67
CA GLU A 169 7.09 6.63 -5.84
C GLU A 169 6.04 7.35 -6.70
N VAL A 170 4.84 6.80 -6.76
CA VAL A 170 3.68 7.43 -7.39
C VAL A 170 2.88 8.17 -6.33
N VAL A 171 2.77 9.49 -6.45
CA VAL A 171 1.98 10.34 -5.55
C VAL A 171 0.71 10.76 -6.26
N VAL A 172 -0.41 10.17 -5.87
CA VAL A 172 -1.61 10.14 -6.70
C VAL A 172 -2.42 11.45 -6.64
N ASP A 173 -2.46 12.14 -5.50
CA ASP A 173 -3.34 13.31 -5.29
C ASP A 173 -2.58 14.52 -4.72
N GLU A 174 -3.21 15.70 -4.85
CA GLU A 174 -2.63 16.98 -4.42
C GLU A 174 -2.38 17.04 -2.91
N PHE A 175 -3.30 16.47 -2.10
CA PHE A 175 -3.12 16.40 -0.66
C PHE A 175 -1.86 15.61 -0.30
N THR A 176 -1.68 14.45 -0.92
CA THR A 176 -0.50 13.60 -0.71
C THR A 176 0.79 14.28 -1.21
N GLN A 177 0.72 15.07 -2.30
CA GLN A 177 1.85 15.88 -2.77
C GLN A 177 2.23 16.95 -1.72
N LEU A 178 1.24 17.63 -1.13
CA LEU A 178 1.46 18.59 -0.06
C LEU A 178 2.12 17.95 1.16
N VAL A 179 1.63 16.79 1.59
CA VAL A 179 2.21 16.01 2.70
C VAL A 179 3.67 15.69 2.42
N LYS A 180 3.97 15.14 1.23
CA LYS A 180 5.34 14.79 0.82
C LYS A 180 6.26 16.02 0.82
N ALA A 181 5.81 17.13 0.27
CA ALA A 181 6.57 18.37 0.24
C ALA A 181 6.86 18.96 1.62
N SER A 182 6.10 18.56 2.63
CA SER A 182 6.25 19.02 4.01
C SER A 182 7.24 18.21 4.85
N LEU A 183 7.73 17.07 4.36
CA LEU A 183 8.65 16.17 5.09
C LEU A 183 9.98 16.82 5.52
N SER A 184 10.42 17.83 4.81
CA SER A 184 11.65 18.58 5.15
C SER A 184 11.43 19.72 6.15
N LYS A 185 10.18 19.99 6.54
CA LYS A 185 9.80 21.08 7.46
C LYS A 185 9.71 20.56 8.89
N ASP A 186 9.61 21.51 9.86
CA ASP A 186 9.27 21.15 11.25
C ASP A 186 7.91 20.45 11.29
N PRO A 187 7.80 19.21 11.79
CA PRO A 187 6.53 18.49 11.86
C PRO A 187 5.40 19.28 12.54
N ARG A 188 5.73 20.09 13.56
CA ARG A 188 4.75 20.95 14.26
C ARG A 188 4.16 22.05 13.38
N GLU A 189 4.90 22.48 12.35
CA GLU A 189 4.38 23.46 11.37
C GLU A 189 3.35 22.80 10.47
N PHE A 190 3.66 21.60 9.99
CA PHE A 190 2.73 20.81 9.18
C PHE A 190 1.45 20.44 9.96
N ASP A 191 1.59 20.00 11.23
CA ASP A 191 0.43 19.68 12.08
C ASP A 191 -0.50 20.88 12.26
N ARG A 192 0.07 22.09 12.41
CA ARG A 192 -0.74 23.34 12.48
C ARG A 192 -1.47 23.65 11.17
N GLN A 193 -0.77 23.48 10.02
CA GLN A 193 -1.38 23.69 8.70
C GLN A 193 -2.51 22.70 8.45
N LEU A 194 -2.29 21.43 8.80
CA LEU A 194 -3.29 20.39 8.67
C LEU A 194 -4.52 20.67 9.55
N ALA A 195 -4.30 21.06 10.81
CA ALA A 195 -5.39 21.43 11.72
C ALA A 195 -6.22 22.62 11.19
N GLN A 196 -5.59 23.58 10.53
CA GLN A 196 -6.28 24.70 9.89
C GLN A 196 -7.13 24.24 8.68
N LEU A 197 -6.59 23.35 7.86
CA LEU A 197 -7.30 22.79 6.70
C LEU A 197 -8.54 21.96 7.13
N LEU A 198 -8.41 21.19 8.20
CA LEU A 198 -9.49 20.35 8.71
C LEU A 198 -10.57 21.15 9.48
N ASN A 199 -10.20 22.27 10.11
CA ASN A 199 -11.13 23.12 10.87
C ASN A 199 -11.76 24.25 10.03
N GLY A 200 -11.30 24.47 8.82
CA GLY A 200 -11.75 25.53 7.91
C GLY A 200 -12.80 25.08 6.89
N GLN A 201 -13.30 23.85 7.01
CA GLN A 201 -14.40 23.30 6.21
C GLN A 201 -15.70 23.32 7.06
#